data_33ace66ae64be7c6e0656f5e3cd4ec2a
#
_entry.id   33ace66ae64be7c6e0656f5e3cd4ec2a
#
_cell.length_a   1.000
_cell.length_b   1.000
_cell.length_c   1.000
_cell.angle_alpha   90.00
_cell.angle_beta   90.00
_cell.angle_gamma   90.00
#
_symmetry.space_group_name_H-M   'P 1'
#
loop_
_entity.id
_entity.type
_entity.pdbx_description
1 polymer ?
#
loop_
_entity_poly.entity_id
_entity_poly.type
_entity_poly.pdbx_seq_one_letter_code
_entity_poly.pdbx_strand_id
1 'polypeptide(L)'
;MKISKRAQSMPQSPIRKLAKYAAAAHRNGIHIYSLNIGQPDIQTPDCAKDAIAAFQRDILAYTPSQGVLSLRAKMVGYYAEYGIDISPDEIIITSGGSEAIMFAYMACLNPGDEIIITDPGYANYMACLHE
;
A
#
# COMPACT_ATOMS: atom_id res chain seq x y z
N MET A 1 -26.20 -16.39 3.94
CA MET A 1 -24.78 -16.34 4.29
C MET A 1 -24.58 -15.21 5.28
N LYS A 2 -23.93 -15.42 6.43
CA LYS A 2 -23.66 -14.35 7.41
C LYS A 2 -22.22 -13.86 7.20
N ILE A 3 -22.02 -12.56 7.10
CA ILE A 3 -20.66 -11.96 7.09
C ILE A 3 -20.11 -11.96 8.51
N SER A 4 -18.78 -11.96 8.64
CA SER A 4 -18.09 -11.99 9.93
C SER A 4 -18.37 -10.72 10.75
N LYS A 5 -18.22 -10.80 12.06
CA LYS A 5 -18.31 -9.61 12.94
C LYS A 5 -17.25 -8.57 12.56
N ARG A 6 -16.03 -9.01 12.21
CA ARG A 6 -14.94 -8.16 11.73
C ARG A 6 -15.36 -7.37 10.51
N ALA A 7 -15.93 -8.01 9.47
CA ALA A 7 -16.40 -7.32 8.27
C ALA A 7 -17.56 -6.36 8.54
N GLN A 8 -18.39 -6.64 9.57
CA GLN A 8 -19.47 -5.74 9.98
C GLN A 8 -18.96 -4.49 10.71
N SER A 9 -17.87 -4.61 11.47
CA SER A 9 -17.25 -3.50 12.20
C SER A 9 -16.29 -2.66 11.36
N MET A 10 -15.91 -3.12 10.15
CA MET A 10 -14.98 -2.41 9.29
C MET A 10 -15.51 -1.02 8.92
N PRO A 11 -14.80 0.07 9.27
CA PRO A 11 -15.22 1.42 8.91
C PRO A 11 -15.11 1.66 7.41
N GLN A 12 -16.02 2.46 6.86
CA GLN A 12 -15.87 2.90 5.48
C GLN A 12 -14.63 3.77 5.32
N SER A 13 -13.86 3.52 4.24
CA SER A 13 -12.71 4.36 3.93
C SER A 13 -13.09 5.85 3.86
N PRO A 14 -12.50 6.71 4.68
CA PRO A 14 -12.78 8.15 4.65
C PRO A 14 -12.44 8.78 3.30
N ILE A 15 -11.49 8.20 2.56
CA ILE A 15 -11.09 8.64 1.23
C ILE A 15 -12.18 8.32 0.20
N ARG A 16 -12.80 7.14 0.29
CA ARG A 16 -13.72 6.63 -0.74
C ARG A 16 -15.19 6.87 -0.46
N LYS A 17 -15.58 7.25 0.77
CA LYS A 17 -16.99 7.47 1.13
C LYS A 17 -17.69 8.54 0.26
N LEU A 18 -16.93 9.48 -0.30
CA LEU A 18 -17.44 10.55 -1.16
C LEU A 18 -17.48 10.18 -2.66
N ALA A 19 -16.97 9.02 -3.06
CA ALA A 19 -16.83 8.64 -4.47
C ALA A 19 -18.17 8.66 -5.22
N LYS A 20 -19.27 8.24 -4.59
CA LYS A 20 -20.62 8.28 -5.20
C LYS A 20 -21.11 9.70 -5.50
N TYR A 21 -20.79 10.66 -4.64
CA TYR A 21 -21.15 12.08 -4.85
C TYR A 21 -20.30 12.71 -5.94
N ALA A 22 -18.99 12.41 -5.95
CA ALA A 22 -18.10 12.83 -7.01
C ALA A 22 -18.56 12.31 -8.39
N ALA A 23 -18.89 11.01 -8.48
CA ALA A 23 -19.40 10.41 -9.69
C ALA A 23 -20.73 11.06 -10.16
N ALA A 24 -21.64 11.42 -9.25
CA ALA A 24 -22.87 12.11 -9.57
C ALA A 24 -22.61 13.54 -10.10
N ALA A 25 -21.70 14.27 -9.46
CA ALA A 25 -21.33 15.62 -9.90
C ALA A 25 -20.65 15.61 -11.29
N HIS A 26 -19.74 14.67 -11.55
CA HIS A 26 -19.14 14.50 -12.87
C HIS A 26 -20.18 14.24 -13.97
N ARG A 27 -21.19 13.39 -13.70
CA ARG A 27 -22.30 13.16 -14.66
C ARG A 27 -23.10 14.42 -14.97
N ASN A 28 -23.14 15.37 -14.04
CA ASN A 28 -23.79 16.66 -14.20
C ASN A 28 -22.85 17.76 -14.75
N GLY A 29 -21.66 17.40 -15.24
CA GLY A 29 -20.69 18.34 -15.81
C GLY A 29 -19.98 19.23 -14.78
N ILE A 30 -20.10 18.92 -13.48
CA ILE A 30 -19.45 19.67 -12.41
C ILE A 30 -18.01 19.19 -12.27
N HIS A 31 -17.06 20.13 -12.37
CA HIS A 31 -15.65 19.85 -12.11
C HIS A 31 -15.39 19.70 -10.60
N ILE A 32 -14.65 18.64 -10.22
CA ILE A 32 -14.30 18.37 -8.83
C ILE A 32 -12.80 18.35 -8.67
N TYR A 33 -12.32 19.08 -7.67
CA TYR A 33 -10.93 19.01 -7.20
C TYR A 33 -10.83 17.95 -6.09
N SER A 34 -10.15 16.84 -6.39
CA SER A 34 -10.03 15.69 -5.48
C SER A 34 -8.90 15.89 -4.46
N LEU A 35 -9.12 16.73 -3.45
CA LEU A 35 -8.13 17.00 -2.40
C LEU A 35 -8.02 15.89 -1.33
N ASN A 36 -8.87 14.87 -1.42
CA ASN A 36 -8.90 13.73 -0.51
C ASN A 36 -8.11 12.52 -1.01
N ILE A 37 -7.49 12.61 -2.20
CA ILE A 37 -6.72 11.54 -2.82
C ILE A 37 -5.30 12.06 -3.08
N GLY A 38 -4.31 11.39 -2.49
CA GLY A 38 -2.90 11.69 -2.73
C GLY A 38 -2.38 11.03 -4.02
N GLN A 39 -3.03 11.32 -5.15
CA GLN A 39 -2.57 10.81 -6.45
C GLN A 39 -1.51 11.74 -7.03
N PRO A 40 -0.34 11.21 -7.46
CA PRO A 40 0.65 12.02 -8.16
C PRO A 40 0.09 12.62 -9.45
N ASP A 41 0.41 13.88 -9.73
CA ASP A 41 0.06 14.62 -10.95
C ASP A 41 1.28 14.85 -11.86
N ILE A 42 2.46 14.40 -11.45
CA ILE A 42 3.69 14.43 -12.25
C ILE A 42 3.79 13.15 -13.11
N GLN A 43 4.50 13.26 -14.23
CA GLN A 43 4.73 12.10 -15.10
C GLN A 43 5.57 11.03 -14.40
N THR A 44 5.15 9.78 -14.55
CA THR A 44 5.98 8.63 -14.15
C THR A 44 7.28 8.63 -14.97
N PRO A 45 8.44 8.46 -14.34
CA PRO A 45 9.73 8.43 -15.04
C PRO A 45 9.72 7.44 -16.22
N ASP A 46 10.28 7.85 -17.35
CA ASP A 46 10.31 7.02 -18.56
C ASP A 46 11.09 5.73 -18.31
N CYS A 47 12.20 5.78 -17.55
CA CYS A 47 12.96 4.59 -17.19
C CYS A 47 12.12 3.50 -16.50
N ALA A 48 11.11 3.86 -15.73
CA ALA A 48 10.21 2.88 -15.10
C ALA A 48 9.25 2.26 -16.13
N LYS A 49 8.70 3.07 -17.03
CA LYS A 49 7.82 2.61 -18.12
C LYS A 49 8.59 1.72 -19.10
N ASP A 50 9.80 2.15 -19.48
CA ASP A 50 10.67 1.42 -20.40
C ASP A 50 11.10 0.07 -19.81
N ALA A 51 11.43 0.02 -18.54
CA ALA A 51 11.77 -1.22 -17.85
C ALA A 51 10.60 -2.23 -17.85
N ILE A 52 9.37 -1.75 -17.67
CA ILE A 52 8.17 -2.60 -17.75
C ILE A 52 7.96 -3.08 -19.19
N ALA A 53 8.09 -2.19 -20.18
CA ALA A 53 7.91 -2.53 -21.59
C ALA A 53 8.99 -3.51 -22.10
N ALA A 54 10.20 -3.39 -21.59
CA ALA A 54 11.31 -4.29 -21.92
C ALA A 54 11.26 -5.64 -21.18
N PHE A 55 10.38 -5.79 -20.21
CA PHE A 55 10.25 -7.02 -19.46
C PHE A 55 9.56 -8.09 -20.30
N GLN A 56 10.37 -8.93 -20.94
CA GLN A 56 9.88 -10.04 -21.76
C GLN A 56 10.36 -11.36 -21.14
N ARG A 57 9.43 -12.16 -20.70
CA ARG A 57 9.65 -13.53 -20.22
C ARG A 57 8.56 -14.43 -20.77
N ASP A 58 8.96 -15.55 -21.33
CA ASP A 58 8.02 -16.55 -21.86
C ASP A 58 7.22 -17.21 -20.73
N ILE A 59 7.81 -17.30 -19.54
CA ILE A 59 7.19 -17.89 -18.36
C ILE A 59 7.27 -16.92 -17.18
N LEU A 60 6.13 -16.58 -16.62
CA LEU A 60 6.01 -15.84 -15.36
C LEU A 60 6.00 -16.84 -14.20
N ALA A 61 7.20 -17.26 -13.78
CA ALA A 61 7.37 -18.17 -12.67
C ALA A 61 7.13 -17.49 -11.32
N TYR A 62 6.86 -18.29 -10.29
CA TYR A 62 6.79 -17.80 -8.91
C TYR A 62 8.11 -17.17 -8.49
N THR A 63 8.02 -16.10 -7.70
CA THR A 63 9.17 -15.51 -7.02
C THR A 63 9.33 -16.12 -5.62
N PRO A 64 10.52 -16.00 -5.00
CA PRO A 64 10.67 -16.33 -3.57
C PRO A 64 9.66 -15.54 -2.72
N SER A 65 9.21 -16.13 -1.61
CA SER A 65 8.20 -15.52 -0.72
C SER A 65 8.61 -14.15 -0.16
N GLN A 66 9.91 -13.93 0.03
CA GLN A 66 10.47 -12.64 0.45
C GLN A 66 10.59 -11.62 -0.68
N GLY A 67 10.34 -12.03 -1.92
CA GLY A 67 10.58 -11.23 -3.12
C GLY A 67 11.94 -11.49 -3.78
N VAL A 68 12.12 -10.93 -4.95
CA VAL A 68 13.32 -11.13 -5.79
C VAL A 68 14.57 -10.58 -5.11
N LEU A 69 15.61 -11.40 -4.96
CA LEU A 69 16.84 -11.03 -4.28
C LEU A 69 17.53 -9.79 -4.89
N SER A 70 17.53 -9.67 -6.20
CA SER A 70 18.12 -8.50 -6.88
C SER A 70 17.42 -7.18 -6.53
N LEU A 71 16.12 -7.20 -6.28
CA LEU A 71 15.37 -6.03 -5.79
C LEU A 71 15.72 -5.74 -4.34
N ARG A 72 15.70 -6.76 -3.47
CA ARG A 72 16.03 -6.61 -2.05
C ARG A 72 17.45 -6.07 -1.86
N ALA A 73 18.41 -6.57 -2.63
CA ALA A 73 19.80 -6.08 -2.61
C ALA A 73 19.92 -4.60 -3.04
N LYS A 74 19.12 -4.15 -4.02
CA LYS A 74 19.08 -2.73 -4.41
C LYS A 74 18.43 -1.86 -3.34
N MET A 75 17.43 -2.36 -2.65
CA MET A 75 16.79 -1.63 -1.56
C MET A 75 17.72 -1.40 -0.36
N VAL A 76 18.67 -2.29 -0.11
CA VAL A 76 19.71 -2.07 0.90
C VAL A 76 20.46 -0.77 0.62
N GLY A 77 20.91 -0.56 -0.63
CA GLY A 77 21.57 0.68 -1.02
C GLY A 77 20.70 1.91 -0.84
N TYR A 78 19.43 1.81 -1.22
CA TYR A 78 18.46 2.90 -1.02
C TYR A 78 18.29 3.26 0.46
N TYR A 79 18.12 2.27 1.34
CA TYR A 79 17.95 2.52 2.77
C TYR A 79 19.23 3.03 3.45
N ALA A 80 20.39 2.62 2.96
CA ALA A 80 21.68 3.13 3.45
C ALA A 80 21.83 4.64 3.25
N GLU A 81 21.25 5.22 2.18
CA GLU A 81 21.22 6.68 1.95
C GLU A 81 20.45 7.44 3.06
N TYR A 82 19.56 6.77 3.76
CA TYR A 82 18.78 7.31 4.89
C TYR A 82 19.35 6.89 6.26
N GLY A 83 20.55 6.31 6.29
CA GLY A 83 21.18 5.86 7.52
C GLY A 83 20.58 4.59 8.13
N ILE A 84 19.83 3.82 7.34
CA ILE A 84 19.21 2.55 7.77
C ILE A 84 20.10 1.43 7.23
N ASP A 85 20.79 0.75 8.14
CA ASP A 85 21.67 -0.38 7.83
C ASP A 85 20.92 -1.70 8.01
N ILE A 86 20.60 -2.34 6.89
CA ILE A 86 19.87 -3.61 6.83
C ILE A 86 20.47 -4.53 5.77
N SER A 87 20.30 -5.82 5.96
CA SER A 87 20.67 -6.85 4.96
C SER A 87 19.50 -7.19 4.04
N PRO A 88 19.75 -7.82 2.88
CA PRO A 88 18.66 -8.29 2.02
C PRO A 88 17.71 -9.28 2.70
N ASP A 89 18.17 -10.02 3.71
CA ASP A 89 17.37 -11.01 4.41
C ASP A 89 16.40 -10.40 5.44
N GLU A 90 16.57 -9.11 5.74
CA GLU A 90 15.67 -8.32 6.59
C GLU A 90 14.60 -7.57 5.78
N ILE A 91 14.52 -7.81 4.47
CA ILE A 91 13.57 -7.17 3.56
C ILE A 91 12.56 -8.18 3.02
N ILE A 92 11.28 -7.90 3.15
CA ILE A 92 10.18 -8.61 2.50
C ILE A 92 9.49 -7.65 1.53
N ILE A 93 9.36 -8.08 0.28
CA ILE A 93 8.64 -7.32 -0.76
C ILE A 93 7.16 -7.70 -0.70
N THR A 94 6.32 -6.69 -0.57
CA THR A 94 4.87 -6.82 -0.50
C THR A 94 4.17 -6.18 -1.70
N SER A 95 2.88 -6.50 -1.88
CA SER A 95 2.04 -5.90 -2.90
C SER A 95 1.55 -4.51 -2.47
N GLY A 96 2.51 -3.63 -2.17
CA GLY A 96 2.28 -2.26 -1.70
C GLY A 96 2.26 -2.13 -0.17
N GLY A 97 2.22 -0.86 0.29
CA GLY A 97 2.36 -0.51 1.71
C GLY A 97 1.24 -1.04 2.61
N SER A 98 0.03 -1.24 2.10
CA SER A 98 -1.08 -1.77 2.90
C SER A 98 -0.85 -3.20 3.34
N GLU A 99 -0.31 -4.05 2.46
CA GLU A 99 0.06 -5.43 2.81
C GLU A 99 1.23 -5.44 3.82
N ALA A 100 2.20 -4.55 3.64
CA ALA A 100 3.31 -4.41 4.57
C ALA A 100 2.83 -4.04 5.99
N ILE A 101 1.91 -3.08 6.10
CA ILE A 101 1.31 -2.67 7.37
C ILE A 101 0.55 -3.83 8.01
N MET A 102 -0.26 -4.54 7.24
CA MET A 102 -1.01 -5.69 7.72
C MET A 102 -0.07 -6.79 8.25
N PHE A 103 0.99 -7.12 7.51
CA PHE A 103 1.98 -8.11 7.97
C PHE A 103 2.70 -7.66 9.23
N ALA A 104 3.07 -6.37 9.34
CA ALA A 104 3.69 -5.83 10.53
C ALA A 104 2.77 -5.95 11.75
N TYR A 105 1.50 -5.61 11.61
CA TYR A 105 0.53 -5.73 12.70
C TYR A 105 0.30 -7.19 13.11
N MET A 106 0.12 -8.08 12.15
CA MET A 106 -0.06 -9.51 12.41
C MET A 106 1.17 -10.15 13.09
N ALA A 107 2.37 -9.66 12.78
CA ALA A 107 3.60 -10.17 13.35
C ALA A 107 3.91 -9.62 14.75
N CYS A 108 3.47 -8.38 15.03
CA CYS A 108 3.87 -7.64 16.23
C CYS A 108 2.77 -7.50 17.29
N LEU A 109 1.48 -7.67 16.92
CA LEU A 109 0.37 -7.39 17.81
C LEU A 109 -0.51 -8.63 18.05
N ASN A 110 -0.89 -8.83 19.31
CA ASN A 110 -1.90 -9.80 19.71
C ASN A 110 -3.25 -9.08 19.96
N PRO A 111 -4.37 -9.81 20.01
CA PRO A 111 -5.63 -9.22 20.44
C PRO A 111 -5.52 -8.58 21.83
N GLY A 112 -5.78 -7.28 21.92
CA GLY A 112 -5.69 -6.48 23.13
C GLY A 112 -4.40 -5.68 23.30
N ASP A 113 -3.42 -5.85 22.41
CA ASP A 113 -2.22 -5.00 22.38
C ASP A 113 -2.56 -3.60 21.87
N GLU A 114 -1.76 -2.61 22.27
CA GLU A 114 -1.96 -1.21 21.90
C GLU A 114 -0.84 -0.74 20.97
N ILE A 115 -1.18 0.13 20.03
CA ILE A 115 -0.24 0.77 19.10
C ILE A 115 -0.51 2.27 19.02
N ILE A 116 0.55 3.06 18.91
CA ILE A 116 0.47 4.51 18.69
C ILE A 116 0.50 4.80 17.19
N ILE A 117 -0.50 5.52 16.73
CA ILE A 117 -0.63 5.97 15.32
C ILE A 117 -0.67 7.48 15.30
N THR A 118 0.01 8.08 14.31
CA THR A 118 -0.03 9.54 14.10
C THR A 118 -1.38 9.98 13.55
N ASP A 119 -1.90 11.11 14.05
CA ASP A 119 -3.10 11.77 13.54
C ASP A 119 -2.78 13.25 13.24
N PRO A 120 -2.97 13.73 12.00
CA PRO A 120 -3.50 13.01 10.82
C PRO A 120 -2.51 11.98 10.27
N GLY A 121 -3.03 10.84 9.82
CA GLY A 121 -2.26 9.72 9.30
C GLY A 121 -2.92 9.00 8.12
N TYR A 122 -2.23 8.00 7.60
CA TYR A 122 -2.75 7.20 6.51
C TYR A 122 -3.94 6.34 6.98
N ALA A 123 -5.06 6.45 6.28
CA ALA A 123 -6.33 5.81 6.68
C ALA A 123 -6.23 4.29 6.91
N ASN A 124 -5.33 3.60 6.20
CA ASN A 124 -5.16 2.16 6.33
C ASN A 124 -4.47 1.76 7.65
N TYR A 125 -3.77 2.66 8.34
CA TYR A 125 -3.26 2.35 9.68
C TYR A 125 -4.38 1.94 10.63
N MET A 126 -5.49 2.69 10.59
CA MET A 126 -6.66 2.36 11.40
C MET A 126 -7.46 1.18 10.85
N ALA A 127 -7.57 1.07 9.51
CA ALA A 127 -8.35 0.00 8.90
C ALA A 127 -7.77 -1.38 9.22
N CYS A 128 -6.45 -1.55 9.13
CA CYS A 128 -5.77 -2.81 9.41
C CYS A 128 -5.81 -3.24 10.89
N LEU A 129 -6.12 -2.32 11.82
CA LEU A 129 -6.29 -2.67 13.25
C LEU A 129 -7.63 -3.36 13.56
N HIS A 130 -8.60 -3.28 12.64
CA HIS A 130 -9.88 -3.97 12.78
C HIS A 130 -9.85 -5.41 12.23
N GLU A 131 -8.74 -5.83 11.69
CA GLU A 131 -8.51 -7.19 11.18
C GLU A 131 -7.93 -8.10 12.26
#